data_fbefe0792eb5d253f8c7dbb82f46fe96
#
_entry.id   fbefe0792eb5d253f8c7dbb82f46fe96
#
_cell.length_a   1.000
_cell.length_b   1.000
_cell.length_c   1.000
_cell.angle_alpha   90.00
_cell.angle_beta   90.00
_cell.angle_gamma   90.00
#
_symmetry.space_group_name_H-M   'P 1'
#
loop_
_entity.id
_entity.type
_entity.pdbx_description
1 polymer ?
#
loop_
_entity_poly.entity_id
_entity_poly.type
_entity_poly.pdbx_seq_one_letter_code
_entity_poly.pdbx_strand_id
1 'polypeptide(L)'
;MSSDSEFVRHIPCDNCGSSDANSLYTDGHTYCFSCNHVTSTDDNEAPSGGLDYFGEHRALRARKISEDVCRKFNVKVDGPYIRFPYTDVAGRVVGYKEKDQEKNFKWRGKNAEKRLFGQQLFGGGRRVVITEGEMDALSVYQAMPKWPVVSIFSGAKGARKDLEHQLTWLMGFDEIVLLFDADEPGQAATLECAQ
;
A
#
# COMPACT_ATOMS: atom_id res chain seq x y z
N MET A 1 -8.65 22.31 -22.22
CA MET A 1 -10.08 22.65 -22.25
C MET A 1 -10.68 21.84 -21.11
N SER A 2 -11.08 22.52 -20.04
CA SER A 2 -11.74 21.90 -18.89
C SER A 2 -13.12 21.45 -19.36
N SER A 3 -13.37 20.13 -19.41
CA SER A 3 -14.73 19.64 -19.59
C SER A 3 -15.42 19.81 -18.23
N ASP A 4 -16.41 20.70 -18.18
CA ASP A 4 -17.29 20.82 -17.02
C ASP A 4 -18.02 19.50 -16.86
N SER A 5 -17.63 18.73 -15.85
CA SER A 5 -18.28 17.48 -15.48
C SER A 5 -19.48 17.80 -14.60
N GLU A 6 -20.70 17.40 -15.01
CA GLU A 6 -21.95 17.66 -14.32
C GLU A 6 -22.39 16.43 -13.51
N PHE A 7 -23.01 16.68 -12.35
CA PHE A 7 -23.60 15.64 -11.52
C PHE A 7 -24.79 14.97 -12.24
N VAL A 8 -24.83 13.63 -12.22
CA VAL A 8 -25.91 12.85 -12.83
C VAL A 8 -26.86 12.29 -11.78
N ARG A 9 -26.36 11.53 -10.82
CA ARG A 9 -27.17 10.89 -9.75
C ARG A 9 -26.32 10.34 -8.63
N HIS A 10 -26.95 10.04 -7.49
CA HIS A 10 -26.36 9.24 -6.43
C HIS A 10 -26.47 7.75 -6.74
N ILE A 11 -25.44 7.00 -6.37
CA ILE A 11 -25.34 5.55 -6.49
C ILE A 11 -24.74 4.94 -5.22
N PRO A 12 -24.90 3.64 -4.97
CA PRO A 12 -24.21 2.97 -3.88
C PRO A 12 -22.68 3.06 -4.04
N CYS A 13 -21.96 3.09 -2.93
CA CYS A 13 -20.51 3.09 -2.90
C CYS A 13 -19.98 1.70 -2.57
N ASP A 14 -19.29 1.07 -3.50
CA ASP A 14 -18.70 -0.26 -3.31
C ASP A 14 -17.54 -0.26 -2.31
N ASN A 15 -16.93 0.92 -2.07
CA ASN A 15 -15.78 1.03 -1.15
C ASN A 15 -16.20 1.10 0.32
N CYS A 16 -17.32 1.76 0.67
CA CYS A 16 -17.74 1.94 2.06
C CYS A 16 -19.14 1.39 2.37
N GLY A 17 -19.85 0.86 1.36
CA GLY A 17 -21.19 0.29 1.52
C GLY A 17 -22.32 1.33 1.71
N SER A 18 -22.04 2.63 1.60
CA SER A 18 -23.08 3.66 1.64
C SER A 18 -24.04 3.48 0.46
N SER A 19 -25.36 3.55 0.72
CA SER A 19 -26.39 3.31 -0.29
C SER A 19 -26.54 4.43 -1.31
N ASP A 20 -26.11 5.67 -0.96
CA ASP A 20 -26.44 6.89 -1.72
C ASP A 20 -25.40 8.01 -1.65
N ALA A 21 -24.26 7.81 -0.95
CA ALA A 21 -23.26 8.85 -0.79
C ALA A 21 -22.28 8.96 -1.97
N ASN A 22 -22.36 8.09 -2.97
CA ASN A 22 -21.49 8.11 -4.13
C ASN A 22 -22.18 8.83 -5.29
N SER A 23 -21.58 9.92 -5.77
CA SER A 23 -22.11 10.75 -6.86
C SER A 23 -21.48 10.34 -8.19
N LEU A 24 -22.29 10.06 -9.18
CA LEU A 24 -21.89 9.81 -10.56
C LEU A 24 -21.96 11.11 -11.36
N TYR A 25 -20.97 11.36 -12.20
CA TYR A 25 -20.84 12.54 -13.06
C TYR A 25 -20.88 12.19 -14.54
N THR A 26 -21.13 13.20 -15.42
CA THR A 26 -21.34 13.02 -16.86
C THR A 26 -20.12 12.47 -17.61
N ASP A 27 -18.92 12.69 -17.10
CA ASP A 27 -17.67 12.10 -17.61
C ASP A 27 -17.46 10.67 -17.09
N GLY A 28 -18.38 10.15 -16.29
CA GLY A 28 -18.37 8.80 -15.75
C GLY A 28 -17.56 8.63 -14.47
N HIS A 29 -16.84 9.66 -14.00
CA HIS A 29 -16.20 9.55 -12.70
C HIS A 29 -17.23 9.52 -11.56
N THR A 30 -16.85 8.95 -10.41
CA THR A 30 -17.66 8.97 -9.20
C THR A 30 -16.90 9.55 -8.02
N TYR A 31 -17.63 10.21 -7.11
CA TYR A 31 -17.07 10.72 -5.85
C TYR A 31 -17.99 10.35 -4.69
N CYS A 32 -17.47 9.63 -3.71
CA CYS A 32 -18.21 9.26 -2.52
C CYS A 32 -17.99 10.26 -1.37
N PHE A 33 -19.02 10.97 -0.96
CA PHE A 33 -18.95 11.94 0.14
C PHE A 33 -18.85 11.31 1.52
N SER A 34 -19.09 10.00 1.65
CA SER A 34 -18.96 9.29 2.93
C SER A 34 -17.53 8.83 3.21
N CYS A 35 -16.78 8.41 2.19
CA CYS A 35 -15.43 7.88 2.36
C CYS A 35 -14.36 8.56 1.50
N ASN A 36 -14.73 9.63 0.78
CA ASN A 36 -13.88 10.38 -0.15
C ASN A 36 -13.24 9.51 -1.26
N HIS A 37 -13.87 8.35 -1.57
CA HIS A 37 -13.42 7.51 -2.67
C HIS A 37 -13.79 8.15 -4.00
N VAL A 38 -12.82 8.19 -4.92
CA VAL A 38 -13.00 8.69 -6.30
C VAL A 38 -12.73 7.54 -7.26
N THR A 39 -13.64 7.35 -8.22
CA THR A 39 -13.40 6.44 -9.36
C THR A 39 -13.40 7.29 -10.62
N SER A 40 -12.31 7.29 -11.38
CA SER A 40 -12.25 7.97 -12.68
C SER A 40 -12.70 7.05 -13.81
N THR A 41 -13.13 7.64 -14.96
CA THR A 41 -13.51 6.88 -16.16
C THR A 41 -12.36 6.06 -16.73
N ASP A 42 -11.11 6.49 -16.50
CA ASP A 42 -9.93 5.75 -16.90
C ASP A 42 -9.75 4.45 -16.09
N ASP A 43 -10.45 4.32 -14.93
CA ASP A 43 -10.45 3.10 -14.10
C ASP A 43 -11.49 2.06 -14.57
N ASN A 44 -12.40 2.42 -15.50
CA ASN A 44 -13.46 1.52 -16.02
C ASN A 44 -13.04 0.70 -17.24
N GLU A 45 -11.93 0.98 -17.87
CA GLU A 45 -11.25 -0.01 -18.70
C GLU A 45 -10.45 -0.92 -17.77
N ALA A 46 -11.09 -1.96 -17.23
CA ALA A 46 -10.35 -3.11 -16.78
C ALA A 46 -9.57 -3.62 -18.01
N PRO A 47 -8.26 -3.47 -18.08
CA PRO A 47 -7.52 -4.14 -19.14
C PRO A 47 -7.78 -5.63 -18.92
N SER A 48 -8.27 -6.31 -19.95
CA SER A 48 -8.33 -7.76 -20.04
C SER A 48 -6.92 -8.40 -20.11
N GLY A 49 -5.90 -7.65 -19.70
CA GLY A 49 -4.54 -8.07 -19.42
C GLY A 49 -4.29 -7.98 -17.92
N GLY A 50 -3.76 -9.04 -17.31
CA GLY A 50 -3.37 -9.05 -15.90
C GLY A 50 -2.44 -7.89 -15.56
N LEU A 51 -2.38 -7.51 -14.27
CA LEU A 51 -1.50 -6.46 -13.78
C LEU A 51 -0.07 -6.66 -14.31
N ASP A 52 0.42 -5.71 -15.10
CA ASP A 52 1.77 -5.74 -15.67
C ASP A 52 2.80 -5.30 -14.62
N TYR A 53 3.21 -6.27 -13.79
CA TYR A 53 4.25 -6.07 -12.78
C TYR A 53 5.61 -6.53 -13.31
N PHE A 54 6.38 -5.63 -13.89
CA PHE A 54 7.64 -5.90 -14.57
C PHE A 54 8.83 -5.11 -13.97
N GLY A 55 10.04 -5.38 -14.49
CA GLY A 55 11.32 -4.81 -14.05
C GLY A 55 12.23 -5.91 -13.50
N GLU A 56 13.42 -5.52 -13.07
CA GLU A 56 14.46 -6.43 -12.58
C GLU A 56 14.67 -6.26 -11.07
N HIS A 57 15.08 -7.33 -10.40
CA HIS A 57 15.61 -7.23 -9.05
C HIS A 57 16.99 -6.64 -9.10
N ARG A 58 17.18 -5.46 -8.49
CA ARG A 58 18.46 -4.74 -8.42
C ARG A 58 18.70 -4.21 -7.04
N ALA A 59 19.98 -4.12 -6.65
CA ALA A 59 20.37 -3.47 -5.39
C ALA A 59 20.03 -1.97 -5.42
N LEU A 60 19.44 -1.47 -4.34
CA LEU A 60 19.16 -0.04 -4.15
C LEU A 60 20.37 0.60 -3.45
N ARG A 61 21.44 0.85 -4.21
CA ARG A 61 22.78 1.23 -3.70
C ARG A 61 22.74 2.48 -2.83
N ALA A 62 21.95 3.49 -3.21
CA ALA A 62 21.81 4.73 -2.43
C ALA A 62 21.27 4.50 -1.00
N ARG A 63 20.58 3.40 -0.78
CA ARG A 63 20.03 2.98 0.51
C ARG A 63 20.77 1.79 1.13
N LYS A 64 21.81 1.31 0.48
CA LYS A 64 22.59 0.12 0.90
C LYS A 64 21.73 -1.14 1.04
N ILE A 65 20.66 -1.27 0.24
CA ILE A 65 19.81 -2.44 0.19
C ILE A 65 20.32 -3.36 -0.91
N SER A 66 20.56 -4.62 -0.58
CA SER A 66 21.08 -5.62 -1.50
C SER A 66 20.02 -6.08 -2.50
N GLU A 67 20.46 -6.67 -3.61
CA GLU A 67 19.57 -7.30 -4.59
C GLU A 67 18.79 -8.47 -3.96
N ASP A 68 19.41 -9.23 -3.04
CA ASP A 68 18.76 -10.36 -2.37
C ASP A 68 17.54 -9.90 -1.54
N VAL A 69 17.64 -8.76 -0.85
CA VAL A 69 16.51 -8.17 -0.14
C VAL A 69 15.43 -7.73 -1.12
N CYS A 70 15.80 -7.07 -2.22
CA CYS A 70 14.84 -6.70 -3.27
C CYS A 70 14.15 -7.94 -3.85
N ARG A 71 14.89 -9.01 -4.10
CA ARG A 71 14.36 -10.29 -4.58
C ARG A 71 13.43 -10.94 -3.56
N LYS A 72 13.81 -10.96 -2.28
CA LYS A 72 12.99 -11.50 -1.19
C LYS A 72 11.63 -10.83 -1.11
N PHE A 73 11.59 -9.50 -1.19
CA PHE A 73 10.35 -8.72 -1.15
C PHE A 73 9.69 -8.55 -2.52
N ASN A 74 10.26 -9.18 -3.56
CA ASN A 74 9.85 -9.05 -4.95
C ASN A 74 9.83 -7.60 -5.45
N VAL A 75 10.68 -6.73 -4.89
CA VAL A 75 10.83 -5.34 -5.34
C VAL A 75 11.54 -5.31 -6.68
N LYS A 76 11.01 -4.55 -7.62
CA LYS A 76 11.56 -4.43 -8.98
C LYS A 76 11.97 -3.00 -9.30
N VAL A 77 13.00 -2.88 -10.13
CA VAL A 77 13.50 -1.60 -10.64
C VAL A 77 13.38 -1.61 -12.16
N ASP A 78 12.82 -0.53 -12.69
CA ASP A 78 12.66 -0.31 -14.13
C ASP A 78 13.01 1.14 -14.45
N GLY A 79 14.19 1.35 -15.05
CA GLY A 79 14.72 2.69 -15.30
C GLY A 79 14.82 3.50 -14.00
N PRO A 80 14.10 4.65 -13.91
CA PRO A 80 14.10 5.49 -12.73
C PRO A 80 13.11 5.05 -11.64
N TYR A 81 12.31 4.03 -11.89
CA TYR A 81 11.21 3.61 -11.03
C TYR A 81 11.58 2.43 -10.14
N ILE A 82 11.12 2.49 -8.88
CA ILE A 82 11.15 1.38 -7.93
C ILE A 82 9.71 0.96 -7.69
N ARG A 83 9.42 -0.33 -7.84
CA ARG A 83 8.07 -0.91 -7.69
C ARG A 83 8.00 -1.82 -6.49
N PHE A 84 7.09 -1.53 -5.58
CA PHE A 84 6.83 -2.26 -4.35
C PHE A 84 5.52 -3.04 -4.49
N PRO A 85 5.55 -4.38 -4.56
CA PRO A 85 4.37 -5.18 -4.83
C PRO A 85 3.51 -5.34 -3.58
N TYR A 86 2.20 -5.45 -3.81
CA TYR A 86 1.22 -5.87 -2.83
C TYR A 86 0.51 -7.12 -3.35
N THR A 87 0.29 -8.08 -2.45
CA THR A 87 -0.21 -9.40 -2.82
C THR A 87 -1.56 -9.68 -2.16
N ASP A 88 -2.33 -10.58 -2.79
CA ASP A 88 -3.49 -11.22 -2.16
C ASP A 88 -3.06 -12.32 -1.17
N VAL A 89 -4.04 -12.98 -0.54
CA VAL A 89 -3.79 -14.10 0.39
C VAL A 89 -3.12 -15.30 -0.29
N ALA A 90 -3.26 -15.45 -1.61
CA ALA A 90 -2.60 -16.49 -2.38
C ALA A 90 -1.15 -16.12 -2.79
N GLY A 91 -0.68 -14.93 -2.40
CA GLY A 91 0.66 -14.44 -2.74
C GLY A 91 0.80 -13.87 -4.16
N ARG A 92 -0.29 -13.73 -4.91
CA ARG A 92 -0.28 -13.14 -6.26
C ARG A 92 -0.21 -11.62 -6.15
N VAL A 93 0.63 -10.99 -6.97
CA VAL A 93 0.71 -9.52 -7.02
C VAL A 93 -0.59 -8.98 -7.60
N VAL A 94 -1.30 -8.18 -6.82
CA VAL A 94 -2.60 -7.55 -7.18
C VAL A 94 -2.48 -6.04 -7.38
N GLY A 95 -1.36 -5.46 -6.96
CA GLY A 95 -1.06 -4.06 -7.15
C GLY A 95 0.37 -3.75 -6.74
N TYR A 96 0.83 -2.56 -7.07
CA TYR A 96 2.13 -2.08 -6.63
C TYR A 96 2.16 -0.55 -6.50
N LYS A 97 2.98 -0.06 -5.58
CA LYS A 97 3.40 1.33 -5.57
C LYS A 97 4.62 1.50 -6.44
N GLU A 98 4.59 2.49 -7.31
CA GLU A 98 5.71 2.91 -8.14
C GLU A 98 6.24 4.23 -7.59
N LYS A 99 7.53 4.26 -7.27
CA LYS A 99 8.24 5.43 -6.78
C LYS A 99 9.26 5.90 -7.81
N ASP A 100 9.22 7.18 -8.16
CA ASP A 100 10.23 7.81 -9.01
C ASP A 100 11.42 8.39 -8.20
N GLN A 101 12.37 8.99 -8.92
CA GLN A 101 13.55 9.63 -8.31
C GLN A 101 13.21 10.90 -7.51
N GLU A 102 12.10 11.57 -7.83
CA GLU A 102 11.60 12.77 -7.16
C GLU A 102 10.77 12.45 -5.91
N LYS A 103 10.65 11.15 -5.57
CA LYS A 103 9.85 10.63 -4.46
C LYS A 103 8.33 10.74 -4.68
N ASN A 104 7.86 10.90 -5.90
CA ASN A 104 6.44 10.77 -6.21
C ASN A 104 6.05 9.29 -6.20
N PHE A 105 4.84 9.02 -5.70
CA PHE A 105 4.27 7.68 -5.68
C PHE A 105 3.05 7.59 -6.58
N LYS A 106 2.97 6.49 -7.34
CA LYS A 106 1.78 6.11 -8.10
C LYS A 106 1.34 4.72 -7.70
N TRP A 107 0.05 4.54 -7.53
CA TRP A 107 -0.56 3.23 -7.31
C TRP A 107 -0.98 2.60 -8.63
N ARG A 108 -0.76 1.30 -8.78
CA ARG A 108 -1.23 0.48 -9.90
C ARG A 108 -1.89 -0.79 -9.38
N GLY A 109 -3.05 -1.15 -9.92
CA GLY A 109 -3.80 -2.33 -9.51
C GLY A 109 -4.72 -2.09 -8.30
N LYS A 110 -5.02 -3.14 -7.55
CA LYS A 110 -5.98 -3.11 -6.43
C LYS A 110 -5.35 -3.73 -5.18
N ASN A 111 -5.53 -3.11 -4.01
CA ASN A 111 -5.23 -3.69 -2.69
C ASN A 111 -6.54 -3.79 -1.89
N ALA A 112 -7.49 -4.58 -2.41
CA ALA A 112 -8.82 -4.72 -1.81
C ALA A 112 -8.76 -5.25 -0.37
N GLU A 113 -7.79 -6.12 -0.07
CA GLU A 113 -7.59 -6.72 1.25
C GLU A 113 -6.80 -5.84 2.21
N LYS A 114 -6.38 -4.64 1.79
CA LYS A 114 -5.58 -3.68 2.59
C LYS A 114 -4.35 -4.32 3.24
N ARG A 115 -3.71 -5.25 2.54
CA ARG A 115 -2.54 -5.96 3.06
C ARG A 115 -1.34 -5.02 3.19
N LEU A 116 -0.50 -5.34 4.18
CA LEU A 116 0.76 -4.63 4.41
C LEU A 116 1.81 -5.06 3.39
N PHE A 117 2.74 -4.18 3.06
CA PHE A 117 3.87 -4.54 2.21
C PHE A 117 4.75 -5.60 2.89
N GLY A 118 5.06 -6.67 2.16
CA GLY A 118 5.87 -7.78 2.69
C GLY A 118 5.11 -8.79 3.55
N GLN A 119 3.83 -8.59 3.82
CA GLN A 119 3.02 -9.45 4.70
C GLN A 119 3.02 -10.92 4.29
N GLN A 120 3.04 -11.22 2.98
CA GLN A 120 3.05 -12.58 2.45
C GLN A 120 4.31 -13.39 2.82
N LEU A 121 5.35 -12.73 3.29
CA LEU A 121 6.62 -13.38 3.64
C LEU A 121 6.64 -13.97 5.05
N PHE A 122 5.65 -13.62 5.88
CA PHE A 122 5.65 -13.93 7.31
C PHE A 122 4.26 -14.38 7.76
N GLY A 123 4.18 -15.53 8.39
CA GLY A 123 2.91 -16.12 8.85
C GLY A 123 2.64 -15.98 10.36
N GLY A 124 3.61 -15.48 11.12
CA GLY A 124 3.53 -15.35 12.57
C GLY A 124 4.91 -15.51 13.21
N GLY A 125 5.00 -15.43 14.53
CA GLY A 125 6.24 -15.59 15.26
C GLY A 125 6.31 -14.73 16.53
N ARG A 126 7.50 -14.69 17.13
CA ARG A 126 7.70 -13.93 18.36
C ARG A 126 7.50 -12.43 18.17
N ARG A 127 7.94 -11.87 17.03
CA ARG A 127 7.94 -10.42 16.83
C ARG A 127 7.73 -10.06 15.37
N VAL A 128 7.03 -8.94 15.12
CA VAL A 128 6.99 -8.27 13.83
C VAL A 128 7.33 -6.80 13.99
N VAL A 129 8.12 -6.25 13.06
CA VAL A 129 8.39 -4.81 12.96
C VAL A 129 7.49 -4.22 11.89
N ILE A 130 6.83 -3.13 12.20
CA ILE A 130 5.97 -2.39 11.27
C ILE A 130 6.59 -1.02 11.03
N THR A 131 6.96 -0.74 9.80
CA THR A 131 7.53 0.55 9.39
C THR A 131 6.48 1.40 8.69
N GLU A 132 6.75 2.70 8.56
CA GLU A 132 5.87 3.60 7.83
C GLU A 132 5.97 3.39 6.32
N GLY A 133 7.18 3.24 5.79
CA GLY A 133 7.46 3.14 4.36
C GLY A 133 8.06 1.80 3.94
N GLU A 134 7.85 1.44 2.66
CA GLU A 134 8.40 0.22 2.06
C GLU A 134 9.94 0.20 2.08
N MET A 135 10.56 1.37 1.87
CA MET A 135 12.02 1.50 1.89
C MET A 135 12.60 1.23 3.28
N ASP A 136 11.86 1.62 4.32
CA ASP A 136 12.26 1.42 5.71
C ASP A 136 12.12 -0.05 6.09
N ALA A 137 11.06 -0.72 5.63
CA ALA A 137 10.92 -2.17 5.77
C ALA A 137 12.11 -2.93 5.14
N LEU A 138 12.51 -2.57 3.93
CA LEU A 138 13.68 -3.17 3.28
C LEU A 138 14.97 -2.88 4.06
N SER A 139 15.13 -1.66 4.60
CA SER A 139 16.30 -1.26 5.36
C SER A 139 16.40 -2.03 6.69
N VAL A 140 15.28 -2.19 7.38
CA VAL A 140 15.20 -3.00 8.61
C VAL A 140 15.52 -4.47 8.31
N TYR A 141 14.93 -5.05 7.26
CA TYR A 141 15.22 -6.42 6.89
C TYR A 141 16.69 -6.62 6.47
N GLN A 142 17.27 -5.66 5.77
CA GLN A 142 18.71 -5.68 5.42
C GLN A 142 19.60 -5.74 6.65
N ALA A 143 19.24 -4.99 7.70
CA ALA A 143 20.01 -4.95 8.95
C ALA A 143 19.73 -6.15 9.86
N MET A 144 18.48 -6.66 9.86
CA MET A 144 17.99 -7.70 10.75
C MET A 144 17.18 -8.76 9.98
N PRO A 145 17.83 -9.59 9.14
CA PRO A 145 17.12 -10.48 8.20
C PRO A 145 16.34 -11.62 8.85
N LYS A 146 16.48 -11.83 10.16
CA LYS A 146 15.71 -12.82 10.93
C LYS A 146 14.40 -12.26 11.52
N TRP A 147 14.20 -10.96 11.42
CA TRP A 147 12.99 -10.32 11.96
C TRP A 147 11.93 -10.18 10.87
N PRO A 148 10.70 -10.68 11.10
CA PRO A 148 9.56 -10.27 10.30
C PRO A 148 9.42 -8.76 10.27
N VAL A 149 9.32 -8.19 9.07
CA VAL A 149 9.13 -6.75 8.88
C VAL A 149 8.18 -6.49 7.74
N VAL A 150 7.27 -5.56 7.96
CA VAL A 150 6.26 -5.10 6.99
C VAL A 150 6.17 -3.57 7.03
N SER A 151 5.55 -2.96 6.03
CA SER A 151 5.17 -1.56 6.13
C SER A 151 3.67 -1.34 5.92
N ILE A 152 3.15 -0.26 6.51
CA ILE A 152 1.78 0.19 6.28
C ILE A 152 1.60 0.65 4.84
N PHE A 153 0.35 0.65 4.37
CA PHE A 153 0.00 1.02 3.00
C PHE A 153 -0.21 2.53 2.85
N SER A 154 -0.91 3.15 3.80
CA SER A 154 -1.45 4.51 3.67
C SER A 154 -0.57 5.61 4.26
N GLY A 155 0.66 5.27 4.78
CA GLY A 155 1.49 6.20 5.53
C GLY A 155 0.89 6.56 6.91
N ALA A 156 1.54 7.45 7.67
CA ALA A 156 1.21 7.77 9.05
C ALA A 156 -0.30 8.04 9.29
N LYS A 157 -0.92 8.86 8.46
CA LYS A 157 -2.35 9.25 8.62
C LYS A 157 -3.34 8.09 8.51
N GLY A 158 -2.98 7.00 7.82
CA GLY A 158 -3.83 5.83 7.64
C GLY A 158 -3.37 4.62 8.43
N ALA A 159 -2.30 4.74 9.22
CA ALA A 159 -1.62 3.64 9.88
C ALA A 159 -2.57 2.77 10.72
N ARG A 160 -3.34 3.40 11.60
CA ARG A 160 -4.30 2.68 12.47
C ARG A 160 -5.29 1.85 11.65
N LYS A 161 -5.89 2.45 10.62
CA LYS A 161 -6.85 1.76 9.76
C LYS A 161 -6.20 0.59 9.00
N ASP A 162 -4.98 0.76 8.51
CA ASP A 162 -4.24 -0.33 7.86
C ASP A 162 -4.00 -1.49 8.83
N LEU A 163 -3.61 -1.22 10.08
CA LEU A 163 -3.37 -2.25 11.10
C LEU A 163 -4.67 -2.93 11.56
N GLU A 164 -5.75 -2.17 11.74
CA GLU A 164 -7.07 -2.72 12.08
C GLU A 164 -7.55 -3.73 11.04
N HIS A 165 -7.34 -3.46 9.74
CA HIS A 165 -7.68 -4.41 8.67
C HIS A 165 -6.85 -5.70 8.72
N GLN A 166 -5.66 -5.66 9.32
CA GLN A 166 -4.75 -6.80 9.40
C GLN A 166 -4.62 -7.38 10.82
N LEU A 167 -5.54 -7.01 11.72
CA LEU A 167 -5.47 -7.40 13.12
C LEU A 167 -5.37 -8.93 13.31
N THR A 168 -6.15 -9.70 12.56
CA THR A 168 -6.11 -11.17 12.62
C THR A 168 -4.72 -11.73 12.29
N TRP A 169 -4.04 -11.16 11.31
CA TRP A 169 -2.68 -11.55 10.97
C TRP A 169 -1.68 -11.09 12.03
N LEU A 170 -1.84 -9.88 12.56
CA LEU A 170 -0.98 -9.31 13.61
C LEU A 170 -1.05 -10.13 14.91
N MET A 171 -2.21 -10.69 15.25
CA MET A 171 -2.37 -11.59 16.40
C MET A 171 -1.56 -12.89 16.32
N GLY A 172 -0.98 -13.20 15.16
CA GLY A 172 -0.03 -14.30 14.99
C GLY A 172 1.38 -14.01 15.56
N PHE A 173 1.61 -12.82 16.14
CA PHE A 173 2.88 -12.43 16.76
C PHE A 173 2.72 -12.09 18.24
N ASP A 174 3.70 -12.46 19.06
CA ASP A 174 3.70 -12.14 20.50
C ASP A 174 4.00 -10.66 20.77
N GLU A 175 4.72 -10.01 19.88
CA GLU A 175 5.20 -8.63 20.02
C GLU A 175 5.11 -7.89 18.69
N ILE A 176 4.51 -6.70 18.71
CA ILE A 176 4.44 -5.78 17.59
C ILE A 176 5.32 -4.57 17.91
N VAL A 177 6.31 -4.29 17.06
CA VAL A 177 7.20 -3.14 17.18
C VAL A 177 6.82 -2.12 16.11
N LEU A 178 6.32 -0.96 16.50
CA LEU A 178 6.08 0.16 15.61
C LEU A 178 7.37 0.96 15.42
N LEU A 179 7.83 1.08 14.18
CA LEU A 179 9.02 1.83 13.79
C LEU A 179 8.63 2.86 12.72
N PHE A 180 7.95 3.91 13.13
CA PHE A 180 7.51 5.01 12.27
C PHE A 180 8.52 6.16 12.32
N ASP A 181 8.39 7.12 11.41
CA ASP A 181 9.27 8.26 11.32
C ASP A 181 9.23 9.09 12.63
N ALA A 182 10.37 9.69 12.99
CA ALA A 182 10.49 10.47 14.23
C ALA A 182 9.91 11.90 14.11
N ASP A 183 9.22 12.19 13.02
CA ASP A 183 8.51 13.46 12.83
C ASP A 183 7.16 13.47 13.57
N GLU A 184 6.50 14.63 13.62
CA GLU A 184 5.24 14.80 14.35
C GLU A 184 4.14 13.84 13.85
N PRO A 185 3.89 13.64 12.52
CA PRO A 185 2.91 12.68 12.04
C PRO A 185 3.22 11.23 12.43
N GLY A 186 4.48 10.79 12.32
CA GLY A 186 4.90 9.43 12.67
C GLY A 186 4.78 9.15 14.16
N GLN A 187 5.13 10.12 15.03
CA GLN A 187 4.96 10.01 16.47
C GLN A 187 3.49 9.92 16.86
N ALA A 188 2.63 10.77 16.27
CA ALA A 188 1.19 10.74 16.51
C ALA A 188 0.59 9.40 16.08
N ALA A 189 0.95 8.90 14.89
CA ALA A 189 0.51 7.59 14.39
C ALA A 189 0.97 6.44 15.30
N THR A 190 2.21 6.49 15.82
CA THR A 190 2.72 5.50 16.76
C THR A 190 1.86 5.43 18.01
N LEU A 191 1.53 6.57 18.62
CA LEU A 191 0.69 6.63 19.82
C LEU A 191 -0.75 6.14 19.54
N GLU A 192 -1.30 6.50 18.37
CA GLU A 192 -2.64 6.07 17.99
C GLU A 192 -2.72 4.56 17.73
N CYS A 193 -1.70 3.97 17.14
CA CYS A 193 -1.63 2.54 16.83
C CYS A 193 -1.29 1.67 18.08
N ALA A 194 -0.73 2.25 19.13
CA ALA A 194 -0.36 1.54 20.35
C ALA A 194 -1.52 1.42 21.37
N GLN A 195 -2.67 2.02 21.10
CA GLN A 195 -3.90 1.95 21.92
C GLN A 195 -4.81 0.81 21.49
#